data_21e6c7a01caf93005e1e39e2a3c10e71
#
_entry.id   21e6c7a01caf93005e1e39e2a3c10e71
#
_cell.length_a   1.000
_cell.length_b   1.000
_cell.length_c   1.000
_cell.angle_alpha   90.00
_cell.angle_beta   90.00
_cell.angle_gamma   90.00
#
_symmetry.space_group_name_H-M   'P 1'
#
loop_
_entity.id
_entity.type
_entity.pdbx_description
1 polymer ?
#
loop_
_entity_poly.entity_id
_entity_poly.type
_entity_poly.pdbx_seq_one_letter_code
_entity_poly.pdbx_strand_id
1 'polypeptide(L)' 'LAVAAAESAIGLAIIVSLFRIRSSLEINSINKLKG' A
#
# COMPACT_ATOMS: atom_id res chain seq x y z
N LEU A 1 24.25 -10.24 1.05
CA LEU A 1 23.11 -10.49 1.94
C LEU A 1 22.46 -9.18 2.42
N ALA A 2 23.30 -8.23 2.87
CA ALA A 2 22.78 -6.96 3.36
C ALA A 2 22.05 -6.19 2.26
N VAL A 3 22.61 -6.19 1.06
CA VAL A 3 21.98 -5.49 -0.08
C VAL A 3 20.69 -6.18 -0.48
N ALA A 4 20.70 -7.48 -0.55
CA ALA A 4 19.50 -8.23 -0.92
C ALA A 4 18.38 -8.03 0.12
N ALA A 5 18.75 -8.03 1.39
CA ALA A 5 17.77 -7.79 2.46
C ALA A 5 17.20 -6.39 2.38
N ALA A 6 18.03 -5.40 2.09
CA ALA A 6 17.58 -4.02 1.95
C ALA A 6 16.63 -3.86 0.76
N GLU A 7 16.95 -4.49 -0.37
CA GLU A 7 16.10 -4.46 -1.54
C GLU A 7 14.72 -5.09 -1.27
N SER A 8 14.74 -6.23 -0.56
CA SER A 8 13.49 -6.90 -0.19
C SER A 8 12.64 -6.06 0.74
N ALA A 9 13.26 -5.39 1.70
CA ALA A 9 12.56 -4.53 2.64
C ALA A 9 11.92 -3.34 1.92
N ILE A 10 12.66 -2.71 1.02
CA ILE A 10 12.14 -1.59 0.25
C ILE A 10 11.00 -2.04 -0.67
N GLY A 11 11.17 -3.17 -1.33
CA GLY A 11 10.14 -3.73 -2.19
C GLY A 11 8.85 -4.02 -1.44
N LEU A 12 8.96 -4.62 -0.27
CA LEU A 12 7.79 -4.90 0.56
C LEU A 12 7.13 -3.61 1.03
N ALA A 13 7.91 -2.62 1.43
CA ALA A 13 7.39 -1.33 1.87
C ALA A 13 6.58 -0.66 0.76
N ILE A 14 7.07 -0.71 -0.46
CA ILE A 14 6.36 -0.14 -1.61
C ILE A 14 5.04 -0.87 -1.84
N ILE A 15 5.06 -2.18 -1.81
CA ILE A 15 3.85 -2.98 -2.03
C ILE A 15 2.80 -2.69 -0.96
N VAL A 16 3.22 -2.65 0.29
CA VAL A 16 2.30 -2.36 1.40
C VAL A 16 1.75 -0.94 1.29
N SER A 17 2.58 0.02 0.92
CA SER A 17 2.15 1.40 0.74
C SER A 17 1.11 1.52 -0.35
N LEU A 18 1.33 0.88 -1.49
CA LEU A 18 0.37 0.89 -2.59
C LEU A 18 -0.94 0.23 -2.19
N PHE A 19 -0.85 -0.86 -1.45
CA PHE A 19 -2.04 -1.58 -0.97
C PHE A 19 -2.88 -0.71 -0.05
N ARG A 20 -2.23 0.03 0.82
CA ARG A 20 -2.91 0.93 1.75
C ARG A 20 -3.60 2.08 1.04
N ILE A 21 -2.94 2.66 0.07
CA ILE A 21 -3.50 3.75 -0.71
C ILE A 21 -4.74 3.27 -1.45
N ARG A 22 -4.65 2.11 -2.07
CA ARG A 22 -5.75 1.52 -2.80
C ARG A 22 -6.95 1.25 -1.90
N SER A 23 -6.68 0.67 -0.75
CA SER A 23 -7.72 0.37 0.24
C SER A 23 -8.39 1.63 0.74
N SER A 24 -7.60 2.66 0.99
CA SER A 24 -8.11 3.95 1.44
C SER A 24 -9.04 4.59 0.39
N LEU A 25 -8.65 4.51 -0.86
CA LEU A 25 -9.46 5.05 -1.95
C LEU A 25 -10.78 4.29 -2.11
N GLU A 26 -10.75 2.99 -1.93
CA GLU A 26 -11.96 2.18 -2.00
C GLU A 26 -12.95 2.55 -0.91
N ILE A 27 -12.46 2.70 0.31
CA ILE A 27 -13.30 3.08 1.44
C ILE A 27 -13.88 4.48 1.22
N ASN A 28 -13.07 5.40 0.74
CA ASN A 28 -13.51 6.75 0.46
C ASN A 28 -14.58 6.77 -0.63
N SER A 29 -14.41 5.95 -1.64
CA SER A 29 -15.39 5.83 -2.73
C SER A 29 -16.73 5.32 -2.22
N ILE A 30 -16.70 4.28 -1.38
CA ILE A 30 -17.91 3.72 -0.78
C ILE A 30 -18.59 4.76 0.10
N ASN A 31 -17.82 5.50 0.86
CA ASN A 31 -18.34 6.54 1.73
C ASN A 31 -19.07 7.63 0.93
N LYS A 32 -18.51 7.99 -0.21
CA LYS A 32 -19.12 9.00 -1.08
C LYS A 32 -20.42 8.52 -1.69
N LEU A 33 -20.47 7.25 -2.05
CA LEU A 33 -21.67 6.66 -2.63
C LEU A 33 -22.80 6.57 -1.63
N LYS A 34 -22.46 6.34 -0.38
CA LYS A 34 -23.47 6.21 0.68
C LYS A 34 -23.89 7.53 1.28
N GLY A 35 -23.01 8.46 1.20
CA GLY A 35 -23.22 9.63 1.94
C GLY A 35 -23.41 10.90 1.47
#